data_89488ad169c606e67691b61e6fa2955b
#
_entry.id   89488ad169c606e67691b61e6fa2955b
#
_cell.length_a   1.000
_cell.length_b   1.000
_cell.length_c   1.000
_cell.angle_alpha   90.00
_cell.angle_beta   90.00
_cell.angle_gamma   90.00
#
_symmetry.space_group_name_H-M   'P 1'
#
loop_
_entity.id
_entity.type
_entity.pdbx_description
1 polymer ?
#
loop_
_entity_poly.entity_id
_entity_poly.type
_entity_poly.pdbx_seq_one_letter_code
_entity_poly.pdbx_strand_id
1 'polypeptide(L)'
;ILPLLLQPVVENAILHGLESKTQDGMITIQIASVDTVLLITIKDNGQGMTNEELDALRDRIRKHPSSDTHSIGLYNINQRISLFYGEGYYMEIDSAIGAGTTVRLKIPKTI
;
A
#
# COMPACT_ATOMS: atom_id res chain seq x y z
N ILE A 1 13.10 -5.61 -8.74
CA ILE A 1 12.60 -4.48 -7.93
C ILE A 1 11.12 -4.61 -7.65
N LEU A 2 10.35 -4.90 -8.69
CA LEU A 2 8.91 -5.01 -8.52
C LEU A 2 8.49 -6.01 -7.45
N PRO A 3 9.05 -7.24 -7.40
CA PRO A 3 8.69 -8.17 -6.31
C PRO A 3 9.03 -7.62 -4.93
N LEU A 4 10.10 -6.86 -4.80
CA LEU A 4 10.51 -6.29 -3.52
C LEU A 4 9.57 -5.18 -3.06
N LEU A 5 8.89 -4.51 -4.00
CA LEU A 5 7.91 -3.49 -3.67
C LEU A 5 6.55 -4.10 -3.35
N LEU A 6 6.16 -5.12 -4.10
CA LEU A 6 4.83 -5.71 -3.94
C LEU A 6 4.70 -6.58 -2.71
N GLN A 7 5.73 -7.34 -2.37
CA GLN A 7 5.64 -8.29 -1.27
C GLN A 7 5.20 -7.66 0.06
N PRO A 8 5.82 -6.58 0.54
CA PRO A 8 5.38 -5.97 1.79
C PRO A 8 3.94 -5.46 1.74
N VAL A 9 3.49 -4.94 0.59
CA VAL A 9 2.12 -4.44 0.45
C VAL A 9 1.13 -5.58 0.52
N VAL A 10 1.41 -6.69 -0.19
CA VAL A 10 0.55 -7.87 -0.18
C VAL A 10 0.52 -8.49 1.21
N GLU A 11 1.68 -8.62 1.86
CA GLU A 11 1.73 -9.14 3.23
C GLU A 11 0.90 -8.28 4.18
N ASN A 12 0.98 -6.97 4.03
CA ASN A 12 0.20 -6.05 4.84
C ASN A 12 -1.30 -6.28 4.64
N ALA A 13 -1.73 -6.47 3.40
CA ALA A 13 -3.14 -6.72 3.11
C ALA A 13 -3.59 -8.04 3.75
N ILE A 14 -2.76 -9.08 3.69
CA ILE A 14 -3.09 -10.38 4.28
C ILE A 14 -3.17 -10.27 5.79
N LEU A 15 -2.15 -9.69 6.42
CA LEU A 15 -2.04 -9.69 7.87
C LEU A 15 -2.98 -8.71 8.55
N HIS A 16 -3.24 -7.57 7.93
CA HIS A 16 -4.00 -6.49 8.57
C HIS A 16 -5.31 -6.18 7.88
N GLY A 17 -5.35 -6.28 6.56
CA GLY A 17 -6.58 -6.01 5.82
C GLY A 17 -7.63 -7.09 6.03
N LEU A 18 -7.20 -8.34 6.08
CA LEU A 18 -8.09 -9.50 6.13
C LEU A 18 -8.13 -10.20 7.48
N GLU A 19 -7.43 -9.72 8.49
CA GLU A 19 -7.33 -10.44 9.77
C GLU A 19 -8.67 -10.64 10.45
N SER A 20 -9.64 -9.75 10.22
CA SER A 20 -10.98 -9.88 10.78
C SER A 20 -11.90 -10.74 9.92
N LYS A 21 -11.44 -11.17 8.75
CA LYS A 21 -12.22 -11.99 7.84
C LYS A 21 -11.85 -13.44 7.97
N THR A 22 -12.83 -14.29 8.26
CA THR A 22 -12.62 -15.74 8.31
C THR A 22 -13.05 -16.42 7.03
N GLN A 23 -13.89 -15.74 6.24
CA GLN A 23 -14.41 -16.24 4.97
C GLN A 23 -14.49 -15.07 4.00
N ASP A 24 -14.43 -15.38 2.72
CA ASP A 24 -14.59 -14.41 1.63
C ASP A 24 -13.56 -13.28 1.62
N GLY A 25 -12.44 -13.46 2.31
CA GLY A 25 -11.33 -12.52 2.21
C GLY A 25 -10.76 -12.55 0.81
N MET A 26 -10.57 -11.35 0.21
CA MET A 26 -10.10 -11.24 -1.16
C MET A 26 -9.09 -10.12 -1.29
N ILE A 27 -8.01 -10.39 -2.00
CA ILE A 27 -7.03 -9.39 -2.38
C ILE A 27 -6.99 -9.35 -3.89
N THR A 28 -7.16 -8.16 -4.44
CA THR A 28 -7.11 -7.94 -5.89
C THR A 28 -5.90 -7.10 -6.22
N ILE A 29 -5.11 -7.56 -7.17
CA ILE A 29 -3.93 -6.83 -7.65
C ILE A 29 -4.16 -6.51 -9.11
N GLN A 30 -4.09 -5.23 -9.45
CA GLN A 30 -4.24 -4.76 -10.83
C GLN A 30 -2.99 -3.99 -11.22
N ILE A 31 -2.48 -4.24 -12.41
CA ILE A 31 -1.32 -3.55 -12.94
C ILE A 31 -1.69 -2.98 -14.29
N ALA A 32 -1.58 -1.67 -14.43
CA ALA A 32 -1.84 -0.98 -15.69
C ALA A 32 -0.55 -0.30 -16.15
N SER A 33 -0.29 -0.40 -17.44
CA SER A 33 0.85 0.25 -18.07
C SER A 33 0.32 1.44 -18.89
N VAL A 34 0.73 2.64 -18.52
CA VAL A 34 0.30 3.86 -19.21
C VAL A 34 1.54 4.68 -19.52
N ASP A 35 1.82 4.86 -20.80
CA ASP A 35 3.02 5.56 -21.26
C ASP A 35 4.29 4.96 -20.63
N THR A 36 5.00 5.72 -19.83
CA THR A 36 6.25 5.28 -19.21
C THR A 36 6.08 4.85 -17.76
N VAL A 37 4.85 4.71 -17.28
CA VAL A 37 4.60 4.39 -15.89
C VAL A 37 3.80 3.11 -15.72
N LEU A 38 3.98 2.48 -14.55
CA LEU A 38 3.14 1.39 -14.08
C LEU A 38 2.29 1.91 -12.94
N LEU A 39 1.00 1.64 -13.02
CA LEU A 39 0.05 1.92 -11.95
C LEU A 39 -0.36 0.59 -11.35
N ILE A 40 -0.03 0.38 -10.09
CA ILE A 40 -0.29 -0.88 -9.40
C ILE A 40 -1.28 -0.61 -8.28
N THR A 41 -2.37 -1.35 -8.27
CA THR A 41 -3.42 -1.22 -7.26
C THR A 41 -3.55 -2.52 -6.52
N ILE A 42 -3.42 -2.49 -5.20
CA ILE A 42 -3.61 -3.64 -4.34
C ILE A 42 -4.79 -3.32 -3.42
N LYS A 43 -5.89 -4.04 -3.58
CA LYS A 43 -7.13 -3.79 -2.86
C LYS A 43 -7.52 -5.02 -2.07
N ASP A 44 -7.87 -4.83 -0.81
CA ASP A 44 -8.48 -5.89 0.00
C ASP A 44 -9.93 -5.53 0.34
N ASN A 45 -10.68 -6.54 0.73
CA ASN A 45 -12.06 -6.37 1.18
C ASN A 45 -12.20 -6.54 2.70
N GLY A 46 -11.16 -6.16 3.44
CA GLY A 46 -11.13 -6.24 4.89
C GLY A 46 -12.02 -5.21 5.55
N GLN A 47 -11.82 -5.01 6.85
CA GLN A 47 -12.68 -4.10 7.60
C GLN A 47 -12.43 -2.62 7.28
N GLY A 48 -11.26 -2.28 6.76
CA GLY A 48 -10.92 -0.89 6.48
C GLY A 48 -10.54 -0.12 7.73
N MET A 49 -10.44 1.20 7.57
CA MET A 49 -10.01 2.10 8.65
C MET A 49 -10.91 3.33 8.70
N THR A 50 -11.04 3.90 9.88
CA THR A 50 -11.67 5.21 10.03
C THR A 50 -10.78 6.29 9.42
N ASN A 51 -11.32 7.48 9.19
CA ASN A 51 -10.51 8.60 8.69
C ASN A 51 -9.36 8.93 9.62
N GLU A 52 -9.59 8.86 10.92
CA GLU A 52 -8.54 9.12 11.91
C GLU A 52 -7.43 8.09 11.85
N GLU A 53 -7.79 6.81 11.74
CA GLU A 53 -6.81 5.73 11.62
C GLU A 53 -5.99 5.87 10.33
N LEU A 54 -6.65 6.21 9.24
CA LEU A 54 -5.99 6.38 7.95
C LEU A 54 -5.03 7.56 7.97
N ASP A 55 -5.44 8.69 8.55
CA ASP A 55 -4.57 9.86 8.66
C ASP A 55 -3.35 9.55 9.52
N ALA A 56 -3.55 8.83 10.63
CA ALA A 56 -2.44 8.44 11.50
C ALA A 56 -1.45 7.52 10.78
N LEU A 57 -1.96 6.59 9.99
CA LEU A 57 -1.12 5.69 9.20
C LEU A 57 -0.33 6.46 8.15
N ARG A 58 -0.98 7.36 7.44
CA ARG A 58 -0.32 8.20 6.43
C ARG A 58 0.81 9.03 7.04
N ASP A 59 0.60 9.56 8.24
CA ASP A 59 1.63 10.31 8.95
C ASP A 59 2.82 9.44 9.30
N ARG A 60 2.59 8.25 9.84
CA ARG A 60 3.68 7.34 10.19
C ARG A 60 4.50 6.93 8.97
N ILE A 61 3.83 6.70 7.86
CA ILE A 61 4.50 6.31 6.62
C ILE A 61 5.39 7.43 6.10
N ARG A 62 4.97 8.69 6.25
CA ARG A 62 5.75 9.82 5.74
C ARG A 62 6.91 10.22 6.65
N LYS A 63 6.73 10.14 7.96
CA LYS A 63 7.65 10.81 8.88
C LYS A 63 8.76 9.93 9.43
N HIS A 64 8.44 8.74 9.91
CA HIS A 64 9.46 7.88 10.50
C HIS A 64 8.90 6.48 10.71
N PRO A 65 9.80 5.48 10.81
CA PRO A 65 9.34 4.13 11.09
C PRO A 65 8.76 4.04 12.50
N SER A 66 7.74 3.22 12.61
CA SER A 66 7.08 2.91 13.87
C SER A 66 7.53 1.53 14.33
N SER A 67 7.33 1.22 15.60
CA SER A 67 7.51 -0.14 16.10
C SER A 67 6.41 -1.08 15.59
N ASP A 68 5.35 -0.52 15.03
CA ASP A 68 4.26 -1.29 14.43
C ASP A 68 4.72 -1.85 13.08
N THR A 69 4.79 -3.17 12.97
CA THR A 69 5.23 -3.83 11.73
C THR A 69 4.35 -3.48 10.53
N HIS A 70 3.08 -3.18 10.78
CA HIS A 70 2.15 -2.74 9.77
C HIS A 70 2.64 -1.48 9.05
N SER A 71 3.12 -0.49 9.83
CA SER A 71 3.59 0.77 9.29
C SER A 71 5.00 0.70 8.70
N ILE A 72 5.85 -0.16 9.25
CA ILE A 72 7.25 -0.27 8.83
C ILE A 72 7.36 -0.69 7.38
N GLY A 73 6.61 -1.72 6.98
CA GLY A 73 6.65 -2.20 5.60
C GLY A 73 6.24 -1.13 4.61
N LEU A 74 5.15 -0.44 4.89
CA LEU A 74 4.65 0.63 4.03
C LEU A 74 5.58 1.84 4.02
N TYR A 75 6.13 2.18 5.17
CA TYR A 75 7.13 3.25 5.27
C TYR A 75 8.33 2.97 4.37
N ASN A 76 8.84 1.76 4.41
CA ASN A 76 10.00 1.37 3.61
C ASN A 76 9.70 1.46 2.11
N ILE A 77 8.52 1.04 1.69
CA ILE A 77 8.13 1.15 0.28
C ILE A 77 8.07 2.61 -0.15
N ASN A 78 7.46 3.45 0.68
CA ASN A 78 7.34 4.87 0.38
C ASN A 78 8.71 5.52 0.26
N GLN A 79 9.64 5.18 1.15
CA GLN A 79 11.01 5.67 1.10
C GLN A 79 11.73 5.21 -0.17
N ARG A 80 11.58 3.97 -0.55
CA ARG A 80 12.20 3.45 -1.77
C ARG A 80 11.70 4.17 -3.00
N ILE A 81 10.40 4.41 -3.09
CA ILE A 81 9.85 5.13 -4.25
C ILE A 81 10.42 6.53 -4.31
N SER A 82 10.48 7.23 -3.18
CA SER A 82 11.03 8.59 -3.15
C SER A 82 12.50 8.63 -3.51
N LEU A 83 13.29 7.69 -2.97
CA LEU A 83 14.74 7.69 -3.15
C LEU A 83 15.17 7.24 -4.54
N PHE A 84 14.50 6.22 -5.08
CA PHE A 84 14.93 5.63 -6.35
C PHE A 84 14.26 6.25 -7.57
N TYR A 85 13.06 6.75 -7.43
CA TYR A 85 12.29 7.24 -8.57
C TYR A 85 12.03 8.75 -8.54
N GLY A 86 12.05 9.37 -7.36
CA GLY A 86 11.93 10.81 -7.25
C GLY A 86 10.51 11.32 -7.38
N GLU A 87 10.40 12.61 -7.72
CA GLU A 87 9.11 13.26 -7.83
C GLU A 87 8.27 12.67 -8.97
N GLY A 88 6.97 12.71 -8.79
CA GLY A 88 6.03 12.19 -9.77
C GLY A 88 5.70 10.73 -9.57
N TYR A 89 6.41 10.04 -8.67
CA TYR A 89 6.14 8.65 -8.33
C TYR A 89 5.76 8.56 -6.87
N TYR A 90 4.84 7.65 -6.53
CA TYR A 90 4.25 7.70 -5.19
C TYR A 90 3.60 6.39 -4.78
N MET A 91 3.27 6.34 -3.50
CA MET A 91 2.39 5.35 -2.92
C MET A 91 1.25 6.10 -2.25
N GLU A 92 0.01 5.69 -2.53
CA GLU A 92 -1.19 6.26 -1.91
C GLU A 92 -1.99 5.17 -1.25
N ILE A 93 -2.65 5.52 -0.15
CA ILE A 93 -3.49 4.59 0.60
C ILE A 93 -4.84 5.22 0.82
N ASP A 94 -5.89 4.47 0.49
CA ASP A 94 -7.27 4.85 0.79
C ASP A 94 -7.95 3.72 1.54
N SER A 95 -8.87 4.06 2.42
CA SER A 95 -9.59 3.07 3.18
C SER A 95 -10.87 3.69 3.74
N ALA A 96 -11.85 2.84 3.98
CA ALA A 96 -13.08 3.23 4.69
C ALA A 96 -13.61 2.00 5.40
N ILE A 97 -14.24 2.20 6.54
CA ILE A 97 -14.83 1.10 7.31
C ILE A 97 -15.86 0.38 6.44
N GLY A 98 -15.72 -0.93 6.38
CA GLY A 98 -16.61 -1.79 5.59
C GLY A 98 -16.25 -1.91 4.12
N ALA A 99 -15.29 -1.10 3.65
CA ALA A 99 -14.91 -1.07 2.24
C ALA A 99 -13.50 -1.63 1.97
N GLY A 100 -12.76 -1.95 3.03
CA GLY A 100 -11.40 -2.44 2.88
C GLY A 100 -10.39 -1.33 2.66
N THR A 101 -9.21 -1.71 2.20
CA THR A 101 -8.09 -0.80 2.01
C THR A 101 -7.52 -0.97 0.61
N THR A 102 -7.14 0.13 0.00
CA THR A 102 -6.54 0.15 -1.33
C THR A 102 -5.20 0.86 -1.26
N VAL A 103 -4.16 0.22 -1.76
CA VAL A 103 -2.83 0.82 -1.90
C VAL A 103 -2.55 0.99 -3.38
N ARG A 104 -2.14 2.19 -3.79
CA ARG A 104 -1.79 2.49 -5.17
C ARG A 104 -0.34 2.89 -5.26
N LEU A 105 0.36 2.30 -6.21
CA LEU A 105 1.75 2.63 -6.49
C LEU A 105 1.86 3.17 -7.90
N LYS A 106 2.59 4.26 -8.05
CA LYS A 106 2.97 4.77 -9.37
C LYS A 106 4.48 4.74 -9.45
N ILE A 107 5.01 3.91 -10.33
CA ILE A 107 6.45 3.73 -10.49
C ILE A 107 6.81 3.77 -11.98
N PRO A 108 8.08 4.02 -12.32
CA PRO A 108 8.45 4.00 -13.74
C PRO A 108 8.36 2.58 -14.29
N LYS A 109 7.99 2.50 -15.56
CA LYS A 109 7.85 1.24 -16.27
C LYS A 109 9.20 0.58 -16.53
N THR A 110 10.21 1.40 -16.77
CA THR A 110 11.57 0.92 -17.03
C THR A 110 12.44 1.28 -15.85
N ILE A 111 13.24 0.31 -15.42
CA ILE A 111 14.10 0.48 -14.26
C ILE A 111 15.55 0.26 -14.65
#